data_77042aed051a8fe24eeef9ac8b125531
#
_entry.id   77042aed051a8fe24eeef9ac8b125531
#
_cell.length_a   1.000
_cell.length_b   1.000
_cell.length_c   1.000
_cell.angle_alpha   90.00
_cell.angle_beta   90.00
_cell.angle_gamma   90.00
#
_symmetry.space_group_name_H-M   'P 1'
#
loop_
_entity.id
_entity.type
_entity.pdbx_description
1 polymer ?
#
loop_
_entity_poly.entity_id
_entity_poly.type
_entity_poly.pdbx_seq_one_letter_code
_entity_poly.pdbx_strand_id
1 'polypeptide(L)'
;MRSPSSCRSAALVVLAIAVAALDGLAAQATPPLFASFRDTAPAIARPGTARARVVSVRADLLAAAFDPRTNADAPFELNLFDDQTFRLRRVRIDAATAGYRTWVATSGPGDDVVAALTLGPTGLSGTVLARGRAYAFEPAAAGGVVVRELSLGDAVPELPALLVPARQSGLAPLTHGGATGTARIDVLVLYTPAARVRAGGPAAIQAALANAVAVTNTALQRSAVDASLTTVGLQELPYVESASGLVADLSTLAIGGSLHAAVDSVRAAAGADLVALVVGRATPSAGCGVAYLGPSPAAIYSVTEEACLVAGQWSFSHELGHNLGADHAPGDPVVSPVPYARGYRDSAVRTLMAYPAAGTPARLLNFSSSIVREPAGTGSPTGNSLQDNARQLAETAATVAAFSSAASAPLTPVGFSATVTGHTVSLTWQASAGGGPMQLYVVEAGTAPGGTDWEPFTTTTPSITFPDVLGGRYYARVRSVGSGGSSPPTPDLVVEVGALCNVPGPAMVSATVGPGRATLAWFAPPGTDPTSYEVGLGSVSGAVDLGTFAVGTLTGATVPAPPGQYFVRARGVNACGPGGVSNELRVVVP
;
A
#
# COMPACT_ATOMS: atom_id res chain seq x y z
N MET A 1 -59.41 -28.36 -46.35
CA MET A 1 -58.14 -28.42 -47.11
C MET A 1 -57.03 -27.95 -46.15
N ARG A 2 -56.12 -28.88 -45.88
CA ARG A 2 -54.76 -28.71 -45.30
C ARG A 2 -54.49 -27.67 -44.20
N SER A 3 -54.38 -28.21 -42.99
CA SER A 3 -53.64 -27.74 -41.83
C SER A 3 -52.16 -27.38 -42.15
N PRO A 4 -51.52 -26.47 -41.38
CA PRO A 4 -50.13 -26.65 -41.03
C PRO A 4 -49.97 -26.72 -39.51
N SER A 5 -49.72 -27.92 -39.03
CA SER A 5 -49.11 -28.17 -37.72
C SER A 5 -47.60 -28.15 -37.85
N SER A 6 -46.95 -27.90 -36.72
CA SER A 6 -45.52 -28.09 -36.43
C SER A 6 -44.58 -26.90 -36.72
N CYS A 7 -44.50 -25.98 -35.76
CA CYS A 7 -43.30 -25.19 -35.46
C CYS A 7 -43.38 -24.49 -34.08
N ARG A 8 -43.71 -25.21 -33.02
CA ARG A 8 -43.73 -24.62 -31.63
C ARG A 8 -43.04 -25.45 -30.54
N SER A 9 -42.25 -26.45 -30.91
CA SER A 9 -41.61 -27.30 -29.90
C SER A 9 -40.06 -27.19 -29.80
N ALA A 10 -39.41 -26.38 -30.66
CA ALA A 10 -37.96 -26.27 -30.65
C ALA A 10 -37.43 -25.04 -29.86
N ALA A 11 -38.30 -24.08 -29.53
CA ALA A 11 -37.86 -22.83 -28.84
C ALA A 11 -37.90 -22.93 -27.31
N LEU A 12 -38.57 -23.94 -26.73
CA LEU A 12 -38.66 -24.07 -25.26
C LEU A 12 -37.54 -24.93 -24.63
N VAL A 13 -36.81 -25.72 -25.41
CA VAL A 13 -35.73 -26.57 -24.89
C VAL A 13 -34.39 -25.80 -24.82
N VAL A 14 -34.19 -24.79 -25.65
CA VAL A 14 -32.95 -23.99 -25.63
C VAL A 14 -32.94 -22.96 -24.47
N LEU A 15 -34.12 -22.53 -24.00
CA LEU A 15 -34.22 -21.55 -22.88
C LEU A 15 -34.08 -22.23 -21.52
N ALA A 16 -34.39 -23.53 -21.40
CA ALA A 16 -34.22 -24.26 -20.13
C ALA A 16 -32.76 -24.67 -19.85
N ILE A 17 -31.91 -24.81 -20.87
CA ILE A 17 -30.49 -25.14 -20.72
C ILE A 17 -29.67 -23.87 -20.39
N ALA A 18 -30.10 -22.69 -20.83
CA ALA A 18 -29.44 -21.42 -20.52
C ALA A 18 -29.71 -20.93 -19.09
N VAL A 19 -30.83 -21.32 -18.45
CA VAL A 19 -31.16 -20.97 -17.08
C VAL A 19 -30.49 -21.93 -16.09
N ALA A 20 -30.29 -23.18 -16.45
CA ALA A 20 -29.58 -24.15 -15.59
C ALA A 20 -28.04 -23.96 -15.57
N ALA A 21 -27.46 -23.21 -16.52
CA ALA A 21 -26.05 -22.87 -16.56
C ALA A 21 -25.70 -21.57 -15.79
N LEU A 22 -26.70 -20.81 -15.36
CA LEU A 22 -26.51 -19.57 -14.56
C LEU A 22 -26.62 -19.81 -13.04
N ASP A 23 -27.19 -20.91 -12.61
CA ASP A 23 -27.29 -21.29 -11.19
C ASP A 23 -26.05 -22.05 -10.66
N GLY A 24 -25.05 -22.30 -11.49
CA GLY A 24 -23.83 -23.06 -11.17
C GLY A 24 -22.58 -22.24 -10.90
N LEU A 25 -22.62 -20.90 -10.97
CA LEU A 25 -21.57 -20.04 -10.44
C LEU A 25 -21.82 -19.84 -8.93
N ALA A 26 -21.57 -20.89 -8.15
CA ALA A 26 -21.32 -20.72 -6.72
C ALA A 26 -20.24 -19.63 -6.61
N ALA A 27 -20.59 -18.48 -6.04
CA ALA A 27 -19.65 -17.43 -5.77
C ALA A 27 -18.45 -18.06 -5.02
N GLN A 28 -17.33 -18.22 -5.70
CA GLN A 28 -16.14 -18.78 -5.06
C GLN A 28 -15.89 -17.92 -3.83
N ALA A 29 -15.89 -18.57 -2.67
CA ALA A 29 -15.66 -17.89 -1.40
C ALA A 29 -14.34 -17.14 -1.53
N THR A 30 -14.36 -15.84 -1.31
CA THR A 30 -13.14 -15.01 -1.35
C THR A 30 -12.19 -15.56 -0.29
N PRO A 31 -10.98 -16.01 -0.66
CA PRO A 31 -10.08 -16.58 0.33
C PRO A 31 -9.63 -15.49 1.32
N PRO A 32 -9.52 -15.82 2.63
CA PRO A 32 -9.14 -14.86 3.64
C PRO A 32 -7.65 -14.47 3.54
N LEU A 33 -7.32 -13.22 3.91
CA LEU A 33 -5.94 -12.70 3.88
C LEU A 33 -5.01 -13.46 4.81
N PHE A 34 -5.48 -13.77 6.02
CA PHE A 34 -4.66 -14.39 7.04
C PHE A 34 -4.85 -15.91 7.08
N ALA A 35 -3.74 -16.63 6.95
CA ALA A 35 -3.69 -18.06 7.22
C ALA A 35 -3.25 -18.29 8.68
N SER A 36 -3.63 -19.46 9.23
CA SER A 36 -3.21 -19.86 10.57
C SER A 36 -1.68 -19.94 10.64
N PHE A 37 -1.10 -19.31 11.64
CA PHE A 37 0.31 -19.44 11.96
C PHE A 37 0.46 -20.59 12.97
N ARG A 38 1.46 -21.46 12.77
CA ARG A 38 1.74 -22.51 13.78
C ARG A 38 2.22 -21.82 15.05
N ASP A 39 1.53 -22.11 16.14
CA ASP A 39 1.78 -21.60 17.48
C ASP A 39 3.27 -21.53 17.84
N THR A 40 3.81 -20.34 17.94
CA THR A 40 5.07 -20.13 18.63
C THR A 40 5.08 -18.72 19.21
N ALA A 41 5.07 -18.68 20.52
CA ALA A 41 5.20 -17.57 21.43
C ALA A 41 3.98 -16.64 21.58
N PRO A 42 3.63 -16.30 22.82
CA PRO A 42 2.63 -15.29 23.08
C PRO A 42 3.10 -13.98 22.47
N ALA A 43 2.21 -13.34 21.71
CA ALA A 43 2.42 -11.97 21.27
C ALA A 43 2.80 -11.12 22.50
N ILE A 44 3.82 -10.27 22.36
CA ILE A 44 4.25 -9.37 23.45
C ILE A 44 3.00 -8.65 23.96
N ALA A 45 2.66 -8.88 25.23
CA ALA A 45 1.51 -8.26 25.85
C ALA A 45 1.76 -6.74 25.90
N ARG A 46 1.05 -5.99 25.07
CA ARG A 46 1.02 -4.53 25.15
C ARG A 46 -0.17 -4.10 26.02
N PRO A 47 -0.02 -3.05 26.83
CA PRO A 47 -1.15 -2.47 27.55
C PRO A 47 -2.33 -2.19 26.62
N GLY A 48 -3.55 -2.39 27.09
CA GLY A 48 -4.75 -2.18 26.30
C GLY A 48 -5.06 -3.25 25.26
N THR A 49 -4.38 -4.41 25.29
CA THR A 49 -4.70 -5.55 24.41
C THR A 49 -5.70 -6.48 25.09
N ALA A 50 -6.87 -6.66 24.49
CA ALA A 50 -7.89 -7.59 24.96
C ALA A 50 -7.53 -9.05 24.57
N ARG A 51 -7.09 -9.25 23.33
CA ARG A 51 -6.57 -10.53 22.81
C ARG A 51 -5.64 -10.31 21.63
N ALA A 52 -4.76 -11.26 21.37
CA ALA A 52 -3.84 -11.21 20.24
C ALA A 52 -3.63 -12.60 19.64
N ARG A 53 -3.28 -12.63 18.34
CA ARG A 53 -2.79 -13.82 17.66
C ARG A 53 -1.71 -13.49 16.65
N VAL A 54 -0.88 -14.47 16.30
CA VAL A 54 0.06 -14.35 15.18
C VAL A 54 -0.53 -15.05 13.97
N VAL A 55 -0.41 -14.42 12.81
CA VAL A 55 -0.93 -14.95 11.54
C VAL A 55 0.13 -14.86 10.46
N SER A 56 0.05 -15.75 9.46
CA SER A 56 0.79 -15.61 8.21
C SER A 56 -0.06 -14.85 7.20
N VAL A 57 0.57 -14.02 6.38
CA VAL A 57 -0.10 -13.23 5.35
C VAL A 57 0.02 -13.95 4.01
N ARG A 58 -1.07 -14.08 3.31
CA ARG A 58 -1.08 -14.60 1.94
C ARG A 58 -0.56 -13.53 0.99
N ALA A 59 0.67 -13.71 0.52
CA ALA A 59 1.38 -12.73 -0.31
C ALA A 59 0.67 -12.46 -1.65
N ASP A 60 0.06 -13.47 -2.25
CA ASP A 60 -0.74 -13.37 -3.48
C ASP A 60 -1.93 -12.42 -3.32
N LEU A 61 -2.68 -12.56 -2.23
CA LEU A 61 -3.83 -11.71 -1.94
C LEU A 61 -3.42 -10.30 -1.52
N LEU A 62 -2.33 -10.19 -0.75
CA LEU A 62 -1.80 -8.89 -0.38
C LEU A 62 -1.34 -8.11 -1.61
N ALA A 63 -0.59 -8.74 -2.51
CA ALA A 63 -0.16 -8.11 -3.76
C ALA A 63 -1.36 -7.67 -4.61
N ALA A 64 -2.39 -8.51 -4.74
CA ALA A 64 -3.61 -8.15 -5.45
C ALA A 64 -4.36 -6.96 -4.83
N ALA A 65 -4.43 -6.89 -3.48
CA ALA A 65 -5.07 -5.77 -2.77
C ALA A 65 -4.36 -4.44 -3.04
N PHE A 66 -3.03 -4.46 -3.12
CA PHE A 66 -2.21 -3.27 -3.34
C PHE A 66 -1.93 -2.95 -4.82
N ASP A 67 -2.37 -3.79 -5.77
CA ASP A 67 -2.30 -3.47 -7.20
C ASP A 67 -3.40 -2.48 -7.58
N PRO A 68 -3.06 -1.27 -8.04
CA PRO A 68 -4.05 -0.27 -8.46
C PRO A 68 -4.89 -0.72 -9.65
N ARG A 69 -4.41 -1.70 -10.45
CA ARG A 69 -5.13 -2.27 -11.61
C ARG A 69 -6.21 -3.26 -11.19
N THR A 70 -6.13 -3.82 -9.99
CA THR A 70 -7.17 -4.70 -9.47
C THR A 70 -8.47 -3.91 -9.27
N ASN A 71 -9.60 -4.52 -9.63
CA ASN A 71 -10.91 -3.89 -9.44
C ASN A 71 -11.12 -3.47 -7.98
N ALA A 72 -11.37 -2.18 -7.74
CA ALA A 72 -11.57 -1.62 -6.40
C ALA A 72 -12.81 -2.23 -5.69
N ASP A 73 -13.81 -2.64 -6.47
CA ASP A 73 -15.03 -3.26 -5.95
C ASP A 73 -14.88 -4.76 -5.66
N ALA A 74 -13.76 -5.38 -6.05
CA ALA A 74 -13.50 -6.77 -5.70
C ALA A 74 -13.47 -6.92 -4.18
N PRO A 75 -14.29 -7.80 -3.61
CA PRO A 75 -14.34 -8.00 -2.17
C PRO A 75 -13.04 -8.63 -1.68
N PHE A 76 -12.54 -8.13 -0.57
CA PHE A 76 -11.36 -8.62 0.12
C PHE A 76 -11.76 -9.11 1.51
N GLU A 77 -11.39 -10.33 1.86
CA GLU A 77 -11.77 -10.91 3.15
C GLU A 77 -10.64 -10.78 4.17
N LEU A 78 -10.88 -10.02 5.23
CA LEU A 78 -9.97 -9.79 6.33
C LEU A 78 -10.45 -10.53 7.58
N ASN A 79 -9.88 -11.69 7.85
CA ASN A 79 -10.19 -12.55 8.98
C ASN A 79 -9.28 -12.21 10.18
N LEU A 80 -9.76 -11.39 11.11
CA LEU A 80 -8.96 -10.92 12.25
C LEU A 80 -8.85 -11.98 13.34
N PHE A 81 -9.98 -12.60 13.67
CA PHE A 81 -10.11 -13.72 14.62
C PHE A 81 -11.18 -14.68 14.08
N ASP A 82 -11.32 -15.86 14.66
CA ASP A 82 -12.27 -16.87 14.19
C ASP A 82 -13.73 -16.39 14.26
N ASP A 83 -14.01 -15.46 15.19
CA ASP A 83 -15.30 -14.79 15.36
C ASP A 83 -15.37 -13.41 14.68
N GLN A 84 -14.31 -12.96 13.99
CA GLN A 84 -14.23 -11.63 13.40
C GLN A 84 -13.62 -11.67 12.00
N THR A 85 -14.49 -11.62 11.01
CA THR A 85 -14.13 -11.56 9.60
C THR A 85 -14.91 -10.43 8.94
N PHE A 86 -14.23 -9.64 8.12
CA PHE A 86 -14.79 -8.49 7.41
C PHE A 86 -14.60 -8.64 5.91
N ARG A 87 -15.66 -8.41 5.14
CA ARG A 87 -15.57 -8.27 3.68
C ARG A 87 -15.43 -6.80 3.36
N LEU A 88 -14.28 -6.43 2.84
CA LEU A 88 -13.89 -5.04 2.61
C LEU A 88 -13.76 -4.76 1.11
N ARG A 89 -13.99 -3.49 0.73
CA ARG A 89 -13.74 -2.98 -0.61
C ARG A 89 -12.76 -1.82 -0.51
N ARG A 90 -11.85 -1.75 -1.45
CA ARG A 90 -10.86 -0.69 -1.50
C ARG A 90 -11.51 0.66 -1.80
N VAL A 91 -11.27 1.63 -0.94
CA VAL A 91 -11.62 3.04 -1.20
C VAL A 91 -10.50 3.69 -2.01
N ARG A 92 -9.23 3.50 -1.55
CA ARG A 92 -8.04 4.03 -2.21
C ARG A 92 -6.77 3.31 -1.76
N ILE A 93 -5.68 3.58 -2.46
CA ILE A 93 -4.32 3.33 -1.98
C ILE A 93 -3.70 4.70 -1.72
N ASP A 94 -3.29 4.92 -0.47
CA ASP A 94 -2.63 6.14 -0.02
C ASP A 94 -1.11 5.93 -0.05
N ALA A 95 -0.40 6.84 -0.68
CA ALA A 95 1.06 6.85 -0.79
C ALA A 95 1.65 8.15 -0.22
N ALA A 96 0.99 8.75 0.77
CA ALA A 96 1.38 10.02 1.39
C ALA A 96 2.75 9.95 2.09
N THR A 97 3.24 8.76 2.42
CA THR A 97 4.56 8.55 3.00
C THR A 97 5.44 7.75 2.03
N ALA A 98 6.57 8.32 1.64
CA ALA A 98 7.48 7.69 0.69
C ALA A 98 7.98 6.32 1.19
N GLY A 99 8.00 5.31 0.32
CA GLY A 99 8.36 3.93 0.66
C GLY A 99 7.26 3.12 1.35
N TYR A 100 6.09 3.72 1.61
CA TYR A 100 4.94 3.06 2.23
C TYR A 100 3.69 3.23 1.36
N ARG A 101 2.87 2.18 1.30
CA ARG A 101 1.54 2.24 0.68
C ARG A 101 0.50 1.79 1.69
N THR A 102 -0.57 2.55 1.85
CA THR A 102 -1.67 2.19 2.73
C THR A 102 -2.92 1.91 1.92
N TRP A 103 -3.40 0.69 2.01
CA TRP A 103 -4.67 0.26 1.47
C TRP A 103 -5.78 0.67 2.45
N VAL A 104 -6.63 1.58 2.01
CA VAL A 104 -7.78 2.06 2.80
C VAL A 104 -9.04 1.42 2.24
N ALA A 105 -9.85 0.84 3.12
CA ALA A 105 -11.03 0.09 2.73
C ALA A 105 -12.18 0.22 3.74
N THR A 106 -13.37 -0.11 3.27
CA THR A 106 -14.61 -0.13 4.04
C THR A 106 -15.44 -1.35 3.65
N SER A 107 -16.37 -1.75 4.50
CA SER A 107 -17.33 -2.84 4.20
C SER A 107 -18.49 -2.40 3.29
N GLY A 108 -18.71 -1.12 3.11
CA GLY A 108 -19.73 -0.56 2.23
C GLY A 108 -20.48 0.63 2.83
N PRO A 109 -21.39 1.24 2.07
CA PRO A 109 -22.23 2.32 2.59
C PRO A 109 -23.08 1.84 3.76
N GLY A 110 -23.08 2.58 4.86
CA GLY A 110 -23.88 2.27 6.04
C GLY A 110 -23.22 1.33 7.06
N ASP A 111 -21.99 0.87 6.81
CA ASP A 111 -21.23 0.05 7.74
C ASP A 111 -20.08 0.88 8.34
N ASP A 112 -19.86 0.75 9.65
CA ASP A 112 -18.85 1.53 10.40
C ASP A 112 -17.46 0.85 10.38
N VAL A 113 -17.12 0.10 9.34
CA VAL A 113 -15.82 -0.55 9.20
C VAL A 113 -14.87 0.33 8.39
N VAL A 114 -13.76 0.70 9.00
CA VAL A 114 -12.64 1.39 8.35
C VAL A 114 -11.37 0.59 8.59
N ALA A 115 -10.74 0.15 7.52
CA ALA A 115 -9.46 -0.53 7.56
C ALA A 115 -8.39 0.31 6.85
N ALA A 116 -7.23 0.44 7.48
CA ALA A 116 -6.03 1.04 6.90
C ALA A 116 -4.87 0.07 7.09
N LEU A 117 -4.47 -0.62 6.02
CA LEU A 117 -3.37 -1.58 6.02
C LEU A 117 -2.17 -0.96 5.31
N THR A 118 -1.06 -0.83 5.98
CA THR A 118 0.17 -0.22 5.47
C THR A 118 1.21 -1.28 5.15
N LEU A 119 1.61 -1.33 3.89
CA LEU A 119 2.72 -2.15 3.41
C LEU A 119 3.99 -1.29 3.33
N GLY A 120 5.02 -1.72 4.02
CA GLY A 120 6.34 -1.11 4.03
C GLY A 120 7.46 -2.14 3.83
N PRO A 121 8.72 -1.72 3.88
CA PRO A 121 9.88 -2.60 3.63
C PRO A 121 9.96 -3.82 4.55
N THR A 122 9.36 -3.77 5.73
CA THR A 122 9.43 -4.83 6.75
C THR A 122 8.15 -5.62 6.90
N GLY A 123 7.14 -5.38 6.08
CA GLY A 123 5.89 -6.13 6.08
C GLY A 123 4.65 -5.28 6.29
N LEU A 124 3.59 -5.94 6.75
CA LEU A 124 2.26 -5.38 6.91
C LEU A 124 2.06 -4.86 8.32
N SER A 125 1.62 -3.61 8.43
CA SER A 125 1.07 -3.00 9.65
C SER A 125 -0.29 -2.39 9.35
N GLY A 126 -1.03 -1.96 10.36
CA GLY A 126 -2.28 -1.26 10.10
C GLY A 126 -3.24 -1.24 11.27
N THR A 127 -4.40 -0.67 11.01
CA THR A 127 -5.49 -0.53 11.97
C THR A 127 -6.83 -0.83 11.34
N VAL A 128 -7.75 -1.38 12.14
CA VAL A 128 -9.17 -1.52 11.75
C VAL A 128 -10.04 -1.01 12.90
N LEU A 129 -11.00 -0.19 12.58
CA LEU A 129 -12.15 0.09 13.44
C LEU A 129 -13.38 -0.59 12.85
N ALA A 130 -14.10 -1.33 13.65
CA ALA A 130 -15.28 -2.04 13.20
C ALA A 130 -16.29 -2.20 14.36
N ARG A 131 -17.50 -1.66 14.18
CA ARG A 131 -18.61 -1.87 15.15
C ARG A 131 -18.23 -1.56 16.60
N GLY A 132 -17.50 -0.46 16.81
CA GLY A 132 -17.03 -0.06 18.14
C GLY A 132 -15.87 -0.88 18.70
N ARG A 133 -15.24 -1.77 17.89
CA ARG A 133 -14.02 -2.51 18.24
C ARG A 133 -12.84 -2.00 17.41
N ALA A 134 -11.68 -1.96 18.02
CA ALA A 134 -10.45 -1.53 17.37
C ALA A 134 -9.43 -2.67 17.30
N TYR A 135 -8.70 -2.73 16.19
CA TYR A 135 -7.66 -3.73 15.95
C TYR A 135 -6.40 -3.07 15.43
N ALA A 136 -5.26 -3.61 15.82
CA ALA A 136 -3.95 -3.20 15.32
C ALA A 136 -3.19 -4.40 14.74
N PHE A 137 -2.36 -4.13 13.74
CA PHE A 137 -1.49 -5.09 13.07
C PHE A 137 -0.06 -4.63 13.15
N GLU A 138 0.86 -5.55 13.49
CA GLU A 138 2.28 -5.26 13.58
C GLU A 138 3.08 -6.43 13.01
N PRO A 139 4.20 -6.19 12.30
CA PRO A 139 5.09 -7.26 11.89
C PRO A 139 5.58 -8.06 13.10
N ALA A 140 5.56 -9.38 13.02
CA ALA A 140 6.08 -10.26 14.07
C ALA A 140 7.59 -10.51 13.87
N ALA A 141 8.35 -10.57 14.96
CA ALA A 141 9.80 -10.79 14.92
C ALA A 141 10.22 -12.11 14.25
N ALA A 142 9.37 -13.15 14.34
CA ALA A 142 9.58 -14.46 13.73
C ALA A 142 9.00 -14.59 12.31
N GLY A 143 8.59 -13.47 11.71
CA GLY A 143 7.81 -13.44 10.47
C GLY A 143 6.30 -13.50 10.72
N GLY A 144 5.51 -13.07 9.72
CA GLY A 144 4.06 -12.94 9.86
C GLY A 144 3.64 -11.62 10.51
N VAL A 145 2.42 -11.58 11.04
CA VAL A 145 1.78 -10.38 11.60
C VAL A 145 1.12 -10.71 12.93
N VAL A 146 1.34 -9.86 13.92
CA VAL A 146 0.58 -9.88 15.17
C VAL A 146 -0.70 -9.09 14.96
N VAL A 147 -1.85 -9.74 15.13
CA VAL A 147 -3.18 -9.10 15.15
C VAL A 147 -3.59 -8.94 16.60
N ARG A 148 -3.94 -7.72 16.99
CA ARG A 148 -4.41 -7.40 18.34
C ARG A 148 -5.80 -6.77 18.30
N GLU A 149 -6.69 -7.22 19.16
CA GLU A 149 -7.92 -6.50 19.52
C GLU A 149 -7.61 -5.59 20.70
N LEU A 150 -8.01 -4.32 20.60
CA LEU A 150 -7.69 -3.29 21.58
C LEU A 150 -8.89 -3.06 22.51
N SER A 151 -8.61 -2.90 23.81
CA SER A 151 -9.62 -2.48 24.79
C SER A 151 -9.85 -0.98 24.65
N LEU A 152 -11.04 -0.57 24.23
CA LEU A 152 -11.41 0.85 24.12
C LEU A 152 -11.94 1.46 25.42
N GLY A 153 -12.06 0.66 26.49
CA GLY A 153 -12.65 1.08 27.77
C GLY A 153 -11.85 2.12 28.56
N ASP A 154 -10.54 2.18 28.32
CA ASP A 154 -9.62 3.06 29.04
C ASP A 154 -9.00 4.11 28.10
N ALA A 155 -9.82 4.74 27.26
CA ALA A 155 -9.36 5.78 26.36
C ALA A 155 -8.75 6.95 27.18
N VAL A 156 -7.42 7.11 27.08
CA VAL A 156 -6.73 8.25 27.69
C VAL A 156 -7.02 9.48 26.84
N PRO A 157 -7.56 10.58 27.41
CA PRO A 157 -7.81 11.79 26.64
C PRO A 157 -6.49 12.45 26.22
N GLU A 158 -6.55 13.27 25.22
CA GLU A 158 -5.50 14.22 24.86
C GLU A 158 -5.46 15.36 25.89
N LEU A 159 -4.36 16.11 25.93
CA LEU A 159 -4.30 17.34 26.70
C LEU A 159 -5.03 18.47 25.95
N PRO A 160 -5.48 19.52 26.66
CA PRO A 160 -6.03 20.69 25.97
C PRO A 160 -5.02 21.31 25.01
N ALA A 161 -5.48 21.77 23.85
CA ALA A 161 -4.66 22.55 22.94
C ALA A 161 -4.07 23.78 23.65
N LEU A 162 -2.88 24.17 23.24
CA LEU A 162 -2.21 25.32 23.81
C LEU A 162 -2.26 26.51 22.86
N LEU A 163 -2.41 27.70 23.40
CA LEU A 163 -2.23 28.92 22.64
C LEU A 163 -0.71 29.21 22.54
N VAL A 164 -0.29 29.68 21.37
CA VAL A 164 1.09 30.14 21.18
C VAL A 164 1.39 31.31 22.10
N PRO A 165 2.51 31.32 22.83
CA PRO A 165 2.89 32.44 23.68
C PRO A 165 2.95 33.76 22.91
N ALA A 166 2.42 34.84 23.47
CA ALA A 166 2.23 36.15 22.81
C ALA A 166 3.53 36.76 22.19
N ARG A 167 4.70 36.33 22.65
CA ARG A 167 5.99 36.78 22.09
C ARG A 167 6.30 36.20 20.70
N GLN A 168 5.60 35.14 20.27
CA GLN A 168 5.74 34.51 18.95
C GLN A 168 4.57 34.86 18.01
N SER A 169 3.54 35.51 18.51
CA SER A 169 2.29 35.80 17.75
C SER A 169 2.33 37.08 16.91
N GLY A 170 3.51 37.58 16.55
CA GLY A 170 3.69 38.81 15.75
C GLY A 170 3.20 38.77 14.29
N LEU A 171 2.23 37.91 13.96
CA LEU A 171 1.70 37.75 12.61
C LEU A 171 0.31 38.39 12.49
N ALA A 172 0.13 39.10 11.36
CA ALA A 172 -1.17 39.65 10.97
C ALA A 172 -2.28 38.59 10.92
N PRO A 173 -3.54 38.96 11.10
CA PRO A 173 -4.67 38.06 10.88
C PRO A 173 -4.58 37.45 9.49
N LEU A 174 -4.60 36.10 9.43
CA LEU A 174 -4.55 35.40 8.17
C LEU A 174 -5.88 35.63 7.43
N THR A 175 -5.80 36.15 6.22
CA THR A 175 -6.95 36.24 5.33
C THR A 175 -7.23 34.86 4.76
N HIS A 176 -8.45 34.37 4.93
CA HIS A 176 -8.93 33.09 4.40
C HIS A 176 -8.89 33.15 2.87
N GLY A 177 -7.95 32.48 2.26
CA GLY A 177 -7.84 32.35 0.80
C GLY A 177 -8.62 31.13 0.34
N GLY A 178 -9.70 31.31 -0.39
CA GLY A 178 -10.38 30.21 -1.10
C GLY A 178 -9.51 29.71 -2.24
N ALA A 179 -8.69 28.70 -2.00
CA ALA A 179 -8.01 27.96 -3.06
C ALA A 179 -9.00 27.00 -3.74
N THR A 180 -9.03 26.99 -5.07
CA THR A 180 -9.76 25.99 -5.84
C THR A 180 -8.85 24.77 -6.04
N GLY A 181 -9.07 23.70 -5.30
CA GLY A 181 -8.33 22.43 -5.38
C GLY A 181 -7.97 21.86 -4.01
N THR A 182 -7.63 20.58 -3.97
CA THR A 182 -7.24 19.89 -2.73
C THR A 182 -5.99 20.53 -2.13
N ALA A 183 -6.08 21.04 -0.90
CA ALA A 183 -4.93 21.60 -0.19
C ALA A 183 -3.98 20.46 0.23
N ARG A 184 -2.74 20.53 -0.25
CA ARG A 184 -1.68 19.60 0.16
C ARG A 184 -0.89 20.22 1.31
N ILE A 185 -0.90 19.57 2.47
CA ILE A 185 -0.18 19.97 3.67
C ILE A 185 1.02 19.04 3.86
N ASP A 186 2.21 19.60 3.83
CA ASP A 186 3.47 18.87 3.95
C ASP A 186 3.88 18.75 5.43
N VAL A 187 4.04 17.51 5.94
CA VAL A 187 4.31 17.23 7.35
C VAL A 187 5.67 16.59 7.54
N LEU A 188 6.50 17.19 8.39
CA LEU A 188 7.69 16.55 8.96
C LEU A 188 7.28 15.71 10.16
N VAL A 189 7.44 14.40 10.06
CA VAL A 189 7.13 13.45 11.14
C VAL A 189 8.43 13.01 11.80
N LEU A 190 8.56 13.28 13.09
CA LEU A 190 9.71 12.94 13.91
C LEU A 190 9.32 11.92 14.97
N TYR A 191 10.24 11.06 15.37
CA TYR A 191 10.04 10.14 16.48
C TYR A 191 11.31 10.01 17.34
N THR A 192 11.13 9.77 18.64
CA THR A 192 12.25 9.63 19.58
C THR A 192 12.84 8.21 19.56
N PRO A 193 14.08 8.01 20.06
CA PRO A 193 14.63 6.68 20.30
C PRO A 193 13.74 5.82 21.19
N ALA A 194 13.08 6.41 22.20
CA ALA A 194 12.17 5.67 23.07
C ALA A 194 10.89 5.23 22.33
N ALA A 195 10.31 6.07 21.49
CA ALA A 195 9.19 5.69 20.62
C ALA A 195 9.57 4.54 19.67
N ARG A 196 10.77 4.59 19.08
CA ARG A 196 11.29 3.50 18.25
C ARG A 196 11.40 2.18 19.02
N VAL A 197 11.94 2.22 20.23
CA VAL A 197 12.07 1.00 21.06
C VAL A 197 10.70 0.44 21.42
N ARG A 198 9.74 1.29 21.80
CA ARG A 198 8.36 0.87 22.12
C ARG A 198 7.65 0.25 20.93
N ALA A 199 7.79 0.83 19.78
CA ALA A 199 7.18 0.31 18.55
C ALA A 199 7.76 -1.05 18.11
N GLY A 200 8.95 -1.42 18.60
CA GLY A 200 9.63 -2.67 18.23
C GLY A 200 10.70 -2.50 17.14
N GLY A 201 11.16 -1.27 16.90
CA GLY A 201 12.25 -0.97 15.99
C GLY A 201 11.94 0.11 14.96
N PRO A 202 12.94 0.53 14.15
CA PRO A 202 12.80 1.66 13.24
C PRO A 202 11.72 1.41 12.17
N ALA A 203 11.66 0.22 11.62
CA ALA A 203 10.69 -0.11 10.59
C ALA A 203 9.25 -0.18 11.12
N ALA A 204 9.07 -0.66 12.35
CA ALA A 204 7.75 -0.73 12.97
C ALA A 204 7.20 0.66 13.28
N ILE A 205 8.01 1.56 13.85
CA ILE A 205 7.56 2.94 14.12
C ILE A 205 7.26 3.69 12.82
N GLN A 206 8.09 3.55 11.80
CA GLN A 206 7.87 4.23 10.52
C GLN A 206 6.60 3.73 9.83
N ALA A 207 6.32 2.43 9.87
CA ALA A 207 5.08 1.87 9.32
C ALA A 207 3.85 2.35 10.11
N ALA A 208 3.93 2.44 11.45
CA ALA A 208 2.85 2.98 12.28
C ALA A 208 2.59 4.47 11.96
N LEU A 209 3.63 5.25 11.74
CA LEU A 209 3.51 6.67 11.39
C LEU A 209 2.96 6.89 9.99
N ALA A 210 3.40 6.09 9.00
CA ALA A 210 2.80 6.09 7.67
C ALA A 210 1.30 5.73 7.71
N ASN A 211 0.93 4.75 8.55
CA ASN A 211 -0.47 4.42 8.80
C ASN A 211 -1.23 5.59 9.44
N ALA A 212 -0.66 6.27 10.44
CA ALA A 212 -1.28 7.42 11.11
C ALA A 212 -1.55 8.58 10.14
N VAL A 213 -0.64 8.88 9.22
CA VAL A 213 -0.85 9.89 8.17
C VAL A 213 -1.99 9.47 7.22
N ALA A 214 -2.01 8.23 6.76
CA ALA A 214 -3.08 7.74 5.89
C ALA A 214 -4.45 7.69 6.60
N VAL A 215 -4.47 7.39 7.90
CA VAL A 215 -5.67 7.47 8.76
C VAL A 215 -6.14 8.92 8.89
N THR A 216 -5.24 9.88 9.06
CA THR A 216 -5.60 11.31 9.10
C THR A 216 -6.19 11.77 7.76
N ASN A 217 -5.61 11.37 6.64
CA ASN A 217 -6.18 11.61 5.31
C ASN A 217 -7.58 10.99 5.16
N THR A 218 -7.79 9.83 5.77
CA THR A 218 -9.11 9.19 5.79
C THR A 218 -10.11 10.00 6.63
N ALA A 219 -9.69 10.52 7.79
CA ALA A 219 -10.53 11.38 8.63
C ALA A 219 -10.95 12.66 7.89
N LEU A 220 -10.02 13.33 7.21
CA LEU A 220 -10.30 14.51 6.38
C LEU A 220 -11.33 14.20 5.29
N GLN A 221 -11.10 13.15 4.52
CA GLN A 221 -12.01 12.72 3.45
C GLN A 221 -13.41 12.36 3.96
N ARG A 222 -13.50 11.58 5.06
CA ARG A 222 -14.80 11.20 5.69
C ARG A 222 -15.56 12.41 6.24
N SER A 223 -14.84 13.47 6.58
CA SER A 223 -15.41 14.73 7.08
C SER A 223 -15.73 15.73 5.96
N ALA A 224 -15.56 15.35 4.69
CA ALA A 224 -15.74 16.20 3.51
C ALA A 224 -14.81 17.43 3.52
N VAL A 225 -13.58 17.28 4.03
CA VAL A 225 -12.53 18.32 4.00
C VAL A 225 -11.63 18.06 2.79
N ASP A 226 -11.54 19.02 1.87
CA ASP A 226 -10.69 18.93 0.67
C ASP A 226 -9.24 19.32 1.01
N ALA A 227 -8.60 18.47 1.80
CA ALA A 227 -7.20 18.59 2.17
C ALA A 227 -6.56 17.20 2.30
N SER A 228 -5.25 17.15 2.14
CA SER A 228 -4.47 15.93 2.33
C SER A 228 -3.11 16.24 2.97
N LEU A 229 -2.65 15.33 3.82
CA LEU A 229 -1.30 15.35 4.38
C LEU A 229 -0.35 14.54 3.49
N THR A 230 0.87 15.05 3.34
CA THR A 230 1.98 14.33 2.72
C THR A 230 3.18 14.35 3.65
N THR A 231 3.79 13.20 3.93
CA THR A 231 5.01 13.13 4.73
C THR A 231 6.19 13.56 3.88
N VAL A 232 6.81 14.68 4.24
CA VAL A 232 7.99 15.22 3.54
C VAL A 232 9.30 14.91 4.26
N GLY A 233 9.22 14.35 5.45
CA GLY A 233 10.34 13.79 6.21
C GLY A 233 9.81 12.85 7.29
N LEU A 234 10.47 11.69 7.46
CA LEU A 234 10.15 10.69 8.48
C LEU A 234 11.45 10.17 9.07
N GLN A 235 11.83 10.66 10.25
CA GLN A 235 13.13 10.37 10.80
C GLN A 235 13.18 10.37 12.33
N GLU A 236 14.19 9.71 12.88
CA GLU A 236 14.48 9.74 14.31
C GLU A 236 15.09 11.09 14.71
N LEU A 237 14.53 11.69 15.76
CA LEU A 237 15.08 12.86 16.44
C LEU A 237 15.85 12.38 17.68
N PRO A 238 17.15 12.62 17.81
CA PRO A 238 17.93 12.23 18.98
C PRO A 238 17.58 13.13 20.19
N TYR A 239 16.37 12.96 20.71
CA TYR A 239 15.80 13.71 21.80
C TYR A 239 15.42 12.77 22.95
N VAL A 240 15.80 13.15 24.17
CA VAL A 240 15.37 12.49 25.40
C VAL A 240 14.16 13.24 25.94
N GLU A 241 13.06 12.53 26.06
CA GLU A 241 11.77 13.05 26.45
C GLU A 241 11.79 13.67 27.86
N SER A 242 11.10 14.79 28.01
CA SER A 242 11.02 15.50 29.26
C SER A 242 10.29 14.69 30.35
N ALA A 243 10.88 14.59 31.54
CA ALA A 243 10.19 14.03 32.70
C ALA A 243 8.94 14.84 33.11
N SER A 244 8.83 16.11 32.65
CA SER A 244 7.70 17.00 32.92
C SER A 244 6.51 16.78 31.98
N GLY A 245 6.60 15.84 31.04
CA GLY A 245 5.48 15.41 30.19
C GLY A 245 5.38 16.14 28.84
N LEU A 246 4.30 15.85 28.12
CA LEU A 246 4.08 16.26 26.73
C LEU A 246 4.15 17.77 26.50
N VAL A 247 3.62 18.57 27.43
CA VAL A 247 3.66 20.05 27.31
C VAL A 247 5.09 20.57 27.31
N ALA A 248 5.97 19.96 28.11
CA ALA A 248 7.38 20.33 28.15
C ALA A 248 8.10 19.90 26.86
N ASP A 249 7.77 18.74 26.30
CA ASP A 249 8.29 18.30 25.00
C ASP A 249 7.85 19.22 23.89
N LEU A 250 6.55 19.57 23.83
CA LEU A 250 6.02 20.53 22.85
C LEU A 250 6.72 21.89 22.96
N SER A 251 6.91 22.39 24.18
CA SER A 251 7.61 23.66 24.40
C SER A 251 9.07 23.58 23.94
N THR A 252 9.77 22.47 24.21
CA THR A 252 11.16 22.27 23.79
C THR A 252 11.28 22.15 22.27
N LEU A 253 10.29 21.52 21.63
CA LEU A 253 10.23 21.38 20.18
C LEU A 253 9.98 22.75 19.49
N ALA A 254 9.13 23.58 20.07
CA ALA A 254 8.57 24.78 19.42
C ALA A 254 9.21 26.11 19.86
N ILE A 255 9.83 26.17 21.05
CA ILE A 255 10.22 27.45 21.66
C ILE A 255 11.74 27.50 21.93
N GLY A 256 12.48 28.07 21.00
CA GLY A 256 13.89 28.43 21.20
C GLY A 256 14.82 27.28 21.59
N GLY A 257 16.12 27.54 21.64
CA GLY A 257 17.13 26.56 21.99
C GLY A 257 17.66 25.74 20.80
N SER A 258 18.65 24.90 21.08
CA SER A 258 19.37 24.13 20.04
C SER A 258 18.50 23.09 19.36
N LEU A 259 17.57 22.44 20.10
CA LEU A 259 16.67 21.45 19.52
C LEU A 259 15.69 22.09 18.55
N HIS A 260 15.03 23.18 18.96
CA HIS A 260 14.12 23.93 18.09
C HIS A 260 14.82 24.38 16.81
N ALA A 261 16.03 24.97 16.92
CA ALA A 261 16.81 25.42 15.76
C ALA A 261 17.17 24.25 14.82
N ALA A 262 17.53 23.08 15.37
CA ALA A 262 17.83 21.90 14.58
C ALA A 262 16.57 21.38 13.84
N VAL A 263 15.44 21.32 14.52
CA VAL A 263 14.16 20.88 13.95
C VAL A 263 13.68 21.88 12.88
N ASP A 264 13.79 23.18 13.11
CA ASP A 264 13.44 24.21 12.12
C ASP A 264 14.32 24.14 10.87
N SER A 265 15.61 23.83 11.03
CA SER A 265 16.50 23.62 9.89
C SER A 265 16.06 22.43 9.03
N VAL A 266 15.72 21.29 9.67
CA VAL A 266 15.19 20.11 8.97
C VAL A 266 13.84 20.40 8.33
N ARG A 267 12.95 21.08 9.04
CA ARG A 267 11.63 21.51 8.57
C ARG A 267 11.76 22.38 7.31
N ALA A 268 12.59 23.40 7.37
CA ALA A 268 12.82 24.31 6.24
C ALA A 268 13.42 23.57 5.03
N ALA A 269 14.41 22.69 5.27
CA ALA A 269 15.00 21.88 4.22
C ALA A 269 13.97 20.92 3.58
N ALA A 270 13.07 20.37 4.36
CA ALA A 270 12.01 19.48 3.87
C ALA A 270 10.83 20.24 3.23
N GLY A 271 10.71 21.54 3.44
CA GLY A 271 9.55 22.33 3.01
C GLY A 271 8.27 21.95 3.77
N ALA A 272 8.38 21.57 5.05
CA ALA A 272 7.24 21.11 5.82
C ALA A 272 6.41 22.27 6.37
N ASP A 273 5.11 22.19 6.25
CA ASP A 273 4.14 23.12 6.82
C ASP A 273 3.93 22.85 8.31
N LEU A 274 3.87 21.56 8.69
CA LEU A 274 3.65 21.10 10.06
C LEU A 274 4.78 20.19 10.54
N VAL A 275 4.96 20.12 11.86
CA VAL A 275 5.91 19.23 12.54
C VAL A 275 5.19 18.41 13.59
N ALA A 276 5.21 17.10 13.48
CA ALA A 276 4.65 16.16 14.44
C ALA A 276 5.76 15.32 15.07
N LEU A 277 5.90 15.35 16.40
CA LEU A 277 6.81 14.51 17.15
C LEU A 277 6.06 13.37 17.82
N VAL A 278 6.57 12.15 17.69
CA VAL A 278 6.05 10.99 18.42
C VAL A 278 7.05 10.55 19.47
N VAL A 279 6.57 10.44 20.71
CA VAL A 279 7.34 10.11 21.92
C VAL A 279 6.90 8.75 22.48
N GLY A 280 7.75 8.10 23.27
CA GLY A 280 7.49 6.74 23.77
C GLY A 280 7.86 6.57 25.25
N ARG A 281 7.13 7.19 26.17
CA ARG A 281 7.42 7.08 27.61
C ARG A 281 7.14 5.68 28.16
N ALA A 282 7.94 5.27 29.13
CA ALA A 282 7.77 3.98 29.81
C ALA A 282 6.43 3.91 30.57
N THR A 283 6.03 5.02 31.17
CA THR A 283 4.70 5.24 31.77
C THR A 283 3.98 6.28 30.94
N PRO A 284 2.76 5.97 30.43
CA PRO A 284 1.97 6.98 29.73
C PRO A 284 1.83 8.24 30.58
N SER A 285 2.02 9.39 29.94
CA SER A 285 1.73 10.67 30.58
C SER A 285 0.22 10.79 30.85
N ALA A 286 -0.19 11.83 31.54
CA ALA A 286 -1.61 12.08 31.85
C ALA A 286 -2.48 12.31 30.59
N GLY A 287 -1.89 12.32 29.37
CA GLY A 287 -2.58 12.50 28.10
C GLY A 287 -1.90 11.79 26.96
N CYS A 288 -2.62 11.60 25.86
CA CYS A 288 -2.17 10.94 24.63
C CYS A 288 -1.43 11.86 23.66
N GLY A 289 -1.71 13.16 23.71
CA GLY A 289 -1.09 14.15 22.83
C GLY A 289 -1.32 15.56 23.31
N VAL A 290 -0.64 16.51 22.67
CA VAL A 290 -0.80 17.95 22.85
C VAL A 290 -0.32 18.68 21.60
N ALA A 291 -1.01 19.74 21.20
CA ALA A 291 -0.61 20.59 20.11
C ALA A 291 -0.84 22.08 20.40
N TYR A 292 -0.21 22.95 19.64
CA TYR A 292 -0.63 24.34 19.56
C TYR A 292 -1.87 24.48 18.68
N LEU A 293 -2.80 25.37 19.08
CA LEU A 293 -3.98 25.68 18.30
C LEU A 293 -3.59 26.62 17.14
N GLY A 294 -3.79 26.14 15.90
CA GLY A 294 -3.60 26.92 14.66
C GLY A 294 -4.87 27.65 14.20
N PRO A 295 -4.84 28.18 12.97
CA PRO A 295 -3.73 28.18 12.03
C PRO A 295 -2.75 29.36 12.27
N SER A 296 -1.51 29.07 12.56
CA SER A 296 -0.46 30.08 12.68
C SER A 296 0.89 29.41 12.40
N PRO A 297 1.84 30.07 11.69
CA PRO A 297 3.20 29.53 11.52
C PRO A 297 3.95 29.24 12.82
N ALA A 298 3.52 29.79 13.95
CA ALA A 298 4.05 29.46 15.26
C ALA A 298 3.31 28.30 15.93
N ALA A 299 2.15 27.90 15.44
CA ALA A 299 1.30 26.83 15.97
C ALA A 299 1.40 25.51 15.18
N ILE A 300 2.53 25.26 14.52
CA ILE A 300 2.73 24.13 13.59
C ILE A 300 3.20 22.85 14.27
N TYR A 301 3.36 22.85 15.58
CA TYR A 301 3.97 21.75 16.32
C TYR A 301 2.93 20.95 17.10
N SER A 302 3.12 19.63 17.09
CA SER A 302 2.34 18.69 17.89
C SER A 302 3.23 17.57 18.46
N VAL A 303 2.81 16.98 19.57
CA VAL A 303 3.47 15.84 20.21
C VAL A 303 2.42 14.78 20.53
N THR A 304 2.70 13.51 20.21
CA THR A 304 1.80 12.38 20.43
C THR A 304 2.55 11.22 21.06
N GLU A 305 1.93 10.50 22.01
CA GLU A 305 2.47 9.25 22.55
C GLU A 305 2.35 8.10 21.53
N GLU A 306 3.41 7.30 21.36
CA GLU A 306 3.41 6.14 20.44
C GLU A 306 2.25 5.18 20.74
N ALA A 307 1.95 4.93 22.00
CA ALA A 307 0.88 4.04 22.42
C ALA A 307 -0.52 4.52 21.97
N CYS A 308 -0.67 5.79 21.63
CA CYS A 308 -1.92 6.42 21.24
C CYS A 308 -2.11 6.59 19.71
N LEU A 309 -1.19 6.03 18.89
CA LEU A 309 -1.33 5.99 17.43
C LEU A 309 -2.42 5.00 16.95
N VAL A 310 -2.90 4.14 17.85
CA VAL A 310 -3.79 3.02 17.53
C VAL A 310 -5.22 3.45 17.20
N ALA A 311 -5.96 2.56 16.52
CA ALA A 311 -7.36 2.75 16.19
C ALA A 311 -8.21 3.04 17.44
N GLY A 312 -9.15 3.96 17.30
CA GLY A 312 -10.05 4.39 18.38
C GLY A 312 -9.46 5.49 19.26
N GLN A 313 -8.14 5.60 19.38
CA GLN A 313 -7.47 6.76 19.98
C GLN A 313 -7.20 7.84 18.92
N TRP A 314 -6.43 7.51 17.87
CA TRP A 314 -6.09 8.39 16.75
C TRP A 314 -5.56 9.77 17.16
N SER A 315 -4.79 9.81 18.23
CA SER A 315 -4.31 11.07 18.81
C SER A 315 -3.43 11.86 17.84
N PHE A 316 -2.66 11.18 16.97
CA PHE A 316 -1.92 11.86 15.90
C PHE A 316 -2.83 12.71 15.00
N SER A 317 -3.98 12.18 14.59
CA SER A 317 -4.96 12.91 13.77
C SER A 317 -5.63 14.03 14.56
N HIS A 318 -5.85 13.82 15.87
CA HIS A 318 -6.43 14.80 16.77
C HIS A 318 -5.49 16.03 16.92
N GLU A 319 -4.21 15.80 17.21
CA GLU A 319 -3.24 16.87 17.41
C GLU A 319 -3.00 17.69 16.13
N LEU A 320 -2.94 17.04 14.97
CA LEU A 320 -2.89 17.75 13.70
C LEU A 320 -4.19 18.55 13.43
N GLY A 321 -5.33 18.08 13.92
CA GLY A 321 -6.57 18.84 13.91
C GLY A 321 -6.45 20.17 14.65
N HIS A 322 -5.79 20.19 15.81
CA HIS A 322 -5.48 21.44 16.52
C HIS A 322 -4.57 22.38 15.73
N ASN A 323 -3.53 21.87 15.09
CA ASN A 323 -2.66 22.69 14.24
C ASN A 323 -3.42 23.35 13.07
N LEU A 324 -4.52 22.75 12.62
CA LEU A 324 -5.42 23.32 11.62
C LEU A 324 -6.56 24.20 12.23
N GLY A 325 -6.62 24.34 13.55
CA GLY A 325 -7.59 25.20 14.24
C GLY A 325 -8.85 24.51 14.76
N ALA A 326 -8.97 23.19 14.62
CA ALA A 326 -10.05 22.43 15.25
C ALA A 326 -9.90 22.38 16.77
N ASP A 327 -11.02 22.40 17.52
CA ASP A 327 -10.99 22.36 18.98
C ASP A 327 -12.03 21.36 19.52
N HIS A 328 -11.98 21.14 20.83
CA HIS A 328 -12.75 20.12 21.55
C HIS A 328 -14.25 20.37 21.54
N ALA A 329 -15.02 19.38 21.97
CA ALA A 329 -16.46 19.49 22.10
C ALA A 329 -16.86 20.40 23.28
N PRO A 330 -18.06 21.00 23.26
CA PRO A 330 -18.59 21.72 24.42
C PRO A 330 -18.62 20.83 25.67
N GLY A 331 -18.12 21.40 26.77
CA GLY A 331 -17.94 20.70 28.04
C GLY A 331 -16.56 20.09 28.24
N ASP A 332 -15.73 20.03 27.18
CA ASP A 332 -14.29 19.75 27.26
C ASP A 332 -13.52 21.08 27.35
N PRO A 333 -12.22 21.07 27.75
CA PRO A 333 -11.40 22.27 27.69
C PRO A 333 -11.30 22.79 26.25
N VAL A 334 -11.70 24.03 26.00
CA VAL A 334 -11.66 24.67 24.68
C VAL A 334 -10.92 26.01 24.77
N VAL A 335 -10.13 26.32 23.75
CA VAL A 335 -9.31 27.54 23.67
C VAL A 335 -9.51 28.32 22.36
N SER A 336 -10.14 27.73 21.33
CA SER A 336 -10.38 28.40 20.05
C SER A 336 -11.37 29.56 20.19
N PRO A 337 -11.05 30.75 19.64
CA PRO A 337 -11.99 31.86 19.56
C PRO A 337 -13.08 31.65 18.52
N VAL A 338 -12.93 30.65 17.62
CA VAL A 338 -13.89 30.37 16.54
C VAL A 338 -15.07 29.57 17.12
N PRO A 339 -16.29 30.12 17.08
CA PRO A 339 -17.41 29.56 17.84
C PRO A 339 -17.90 28.21 17.34
N TYR A 340 -17.71 27.91 16.05
CA TYR A 340 -18.11 26.63 15.44
C TYR A 340 -16.97 25.59 15.35
N ALA A 341 -15.71 25.97 15.58
CA ALA A 341 -14.57 25.06 15.60
C ALA A 341 -14.63 24.16 16.85
N ARG A 342 -15.62 23.30 16.93
CA ARG A 342 -15.91 22.44 18.08
C ARG A 342 -16.15 21.00 17.65
N GLY A 343 -15.59 20.08 18.43
CA GLY A 343 -15.94 18.66 18.33
C GLY A 343 -17.41 18.42 18.66
N TYR A 344 -17.92 17.25 18.29
CA TYR A 344 -19.30 16.85 18.52
C TYR A 344 -19.38 15.50 19.22
N ARG A 345 -20.27 15.38 20.19
CA ARG A 345 -20.66 14.12 20.80
C ARG A 345 -22.09 14.15 21.30
N ASP A 346 -22.73 12.99 21.18
CA ASP A 346 -24.02 12.67 21.81
C ASP A 346 -24.06 11.18 22.19
N SER A 347 -25.23 10.60 22.43
CA SER A 347 -25.38 9.17 22.74
C SER A 347 -25.12 8.22 21.56
N ALA A 348 -25.10 8.73 20.32
CA ALA A 348 -24.94 7.96 19.09
C ALA A 348 -23.56 8.16 18.44
N VAL A 349 -22.97 9.35 18.59
CA VAL A 349 -21.76 9.77 17.87
C VAL A 349 -20.77 10.46 18.82
N ARG A 350 -19.47 10.15 18.66
CA ARG A 350 -18.37 10.89 19.26
C ARG A 350 -17.28 11.11 18.21
N THR A 351 -17.08 12.35 17.78
CA THR A 351 -16.12 12.72 16.74
C THR A 351 -14.70 12.82 17.25
N LEU A 352 -13.74 12.97 16.35
CA LEU A 352 -12.30 12.89 16.61
C LEU A 352 -11.82 13.85 17.69
N MET A 353 -12.34 15.09 17.71
CA MET A 353 -11.95 16.13 18.67
C MET A 353 -12.79 16.12 19.97
N ALA A 354 -13.65 15.14 20.19
CA ALA A 354 -14.46 15.04 21.41
C ALA A 354 -13.85 14.05 22.40
N TYR A 355 -13.74 14.44 23.67
CA TYR A 355 -13.28 13.56 24.74
C TYR A 355 -14.30 12.48 25.08
N PRO A 356 -13.87 11.35 25.66
CA PRO A 356 -14.79 10.36 26.17
C PRO A 356 -15.63 10.95 27.30
N ALA A 357 -16.91 10.64 27.32
CA ALA A 357 -17.83 11.01 28.38
C ALA A 357 -18.78 9.84 28.66
N ALA A 358 -19.39 9.81 29.85
CA ALA A 358 -20.34 8.76 30.21
C ALA A 358 -21.47 8.68 29.19
N GLY A 359 -21.72 7.46 28.68
CA GLY A 359 -22.78 7.20 27.69
C GLY A 359 -22.46 7.59 26.26
N THR A 360 -21.24 8.04 25.95
CA THR A 360 -20.82 8.30 24.57
C THR A 360 -20.22 7.05 23.93
N PRO A 361 -20.42 6.84 22.62
CA PRO A 361 -19.85 5.69 21.91
C PRO A 361 -18.33 5.82 21.71
N ALA A 362 -17.73 4.78 21.12
CA ALA A 362 -16.35 4.83 20.64
C ALA A 362 -16.16 6.01 19.67
N ARG A 363 -14.91 6.53 19.62
CA ARG A 363 -14.56 7.65 18.73
C ARG A 363 -14.72 7.23 17.26
N LEU A 364 -15.41 8.06 16.46
CA LEU A 364 -15.45 7.93 15.01
C LEU A 364 -14.19 8.54 14.38
N LEU A 365 -13.80 8.03 13.24
CA LEU A 365 -12.72 8.60 12.44
C LEU A 365 -13.27 9.74 11.55
N ASN A 366 -13.89 10.73 12.19
CA ASN A 366 -14.43 11.93 11.54
C ASN A 366 -14.18 13.14 12.43
N PHE A 367 -13.84 14.26 11.83
CA PHE A 367 -14.04 15.57 12.43
C PHE A 367 -15.55 15.88 12.45
N SER A 368 -16.00 16.68 13.41
CA SER A 368 -17.40 17.12 13.42
C SER A 368 -17.74 17.89 12.16
N SER A 369 -18.92 17.62 11.59
CA SER A 369 -19.37 18.26 10.34
C SER A 369 -20.87 18.44 10.36
N SER A 370 -21.33 19.65 10.01
CA SER A 370 -22.75 19.98 9.89
C SER A 370 -23.44 19.29 8.70
N ILE A 371 -22.66 18.77 7.75
CA ILE A 371 -23.17 18.16 6.51
C ILE A 371 -22.96 16.64 6.42
N VAL A 372 -22.09 16.07 7.25
CA VAL A 372 -21.76 14.63 7.22
C VAL A 372 -22.60 13.85 8.23
N ARG A 373 -23.04 12.67 7.83
CA ARG A 373 -23.75 11.69 8.67
C ARG A 373 -22.98 10.37 8.70
N GLU A 374 -22.95 9.71 9.84
CA GLU A 374 -22.35 8.40 10.01
C GLU A 374 -23.32 7.39 10.65
N PRO A 375 -23.51 6.25 10.03
CA PRO A 375 -23.00 5.83 8.70
C PRO A 375 -23.51 6.74 7.57
N ALA A 376 -22.71 6.81 6.49
CA ALA A 376 -22.95 7.77 5.41
C ALA A 376 -24.37 7.71 4.84
N GLY A 377 -25.04 8.85 4.80
CA GLY A 377 -26.36 9.03 4.21
C GLY A 377 -27.58 8.68 5.10
N THR A 378 -27.45 7.77 6.07
CA THR A 378 -28.58 7.27 6.89
C THR A 378 -28.36 7.38 8.40
N GLY A 379 -27.14 7.66 8.82
CA GLY A 379 -26.75 7.70 10.22
C GLY A 379 -27.06 9.01 10.95
N SER A 380 -26.51 9.12 12.15
CA SER A 380 -26.59 10.32 12.97
C SER A 380 -25.74 11.47 12.39
N PRO A 381 -26.13 12.74 12.59
CA PRO A 381 -25.26 13.87 12.28
C PRO A 381 -23.93 13.75 13.03
N THR A 382 -22.83 14.12 12.38
CA THR A 382 -21.52 14.18 13.03
C THR A 382 -21.20 15.56 13.60
N GLY A 383 -22.13 16.50 13.49
CA GLY A 383 -22.01 17.87 13.97
C GLY A 383 -23.24 18.70 13.67
N ASN A 384 -23.13 20.01 13.89
CA ASN A 384 -24.15 21.02 13.62
C ASN A 384 -23.46 22.37 13.35
N SER A 385 -24.24 23.44 13.14
CA SER A 385 -23.71 24.77 12.80
C SER A 385 -22.79 25.41 13.86
N LEU A 386 -22.80 24.90 15.10
CA LEU A 386 -21.94 25.36 16.20
C LEU A 386 -20.86 24.34 16.60
N GLN A 387 -20.85 23.18 15.97
CA GLN A 387 -19.92 22.08 16.20
C GLN A 387 -19.51 21.51 14.84
N ASP A 388 -18.61 22.22 14.14
CA ASP A 388 -18.24 21.97 12.76
C ASP A 388 -16.72 22.21 12.56
N ASN A 389 -15.91 21.28 13.11
CA ASN A 389 -14.48 21.30 12.90
C ASN A 389 -14.10 21.11 11.42
N ALA A 390 -14.88 20.35 10.67
CA ALA A 390 -14.64 20.13 9.25
C ALA A 390 -14.67 21.44 8.46
N ARG A 391 -15.61 22.32 8.79
CA ARG A 391 -15.65 23.67 8.23
C ARG A 391 -14.39 24.47 8.57
N GLN A 392 -13.94 24.44 9.84
CA GLN A 392 -12.71 25.12 10.26
C GLN A 392 -11.50 24.59 9.48
N LEU A 393 -11.36 23.27 9.39
CA LEU A 393 -10.26 22.64 8.64
C LEU A 393 -10.28 23.02 7.15
N ALA A 394 -11.44 23.04 6.52
CA ALA A 394 -11.59 23.44 5.11
C ALA A 394 -11.20 24.90 4.88
N GLU A 395 -11.59 25.80 5.81
CA GLU A 395 -11.27 27.23 5.74
C GLU A 395 -9.78 27.53 5.96
N THR A 396 -9.07 26.68 6.71
CA THR A 396 -7.66 26.92 7.11
C THR A 396 -6.63 26.10 6.34
N ALA A 397 -7.04 25.00 5.71
CA ALA A 397 -6.12 24.05 5.06
C ALA A 397 -5.18 24.73 4.03
N ALA A 398 -5.72 25.58 3.16
CA ALA A 398 -4.91 26.29 2.16
C ALA A 398 -3.91 27.27 2.80
N THR A 399 -4.28 27.89 3.93
CA THR A 399 -3.39 28.78 4.70
C THR A 399 -2.24 27.98 5.31
N VAL A 400 -2.54 26.82 5.92
CA VAL A 400 -1.52 25.94 6.53
C VAL A 400 -0.59 25.39 5.45
N ALA A 401 -1.12 24.96 4.31
CA ALA A 401 -0.36 24.48 3.16
C ALA A 401 0.59 25.53 2.53
N ALA A 402 0.49 26.78 2.96
CA ALA A 402 1.36 27.88 2.53
C ALA A 402 2.38 28.32 3.61
N PHE A 403 2.49 27.61 4.75
CA PHE A 403 3.43 27.98 5.81
C PHE A 403 4.89 27.69 5.44
N SER A 404 5.10 26.84 4.48
CA SER A 404 6.40 26.62 3.87
C SER A 404 6.32 26.84 2.36
N SER A 405 7.40 27.31 1.78
CA SER A 405 7.51 27.28 0.31
C SER A 405 7.65 25.83 -0.11
N ALA A 406 6.84 25.39 -1.06
CA ALA A 406 6.96 24.03 -1.59
C ALA A 406 8.43 23.75 -1.97
N ALA A 407 8.99 22.70 -1.40
CA ALA A 407 10.34 22.29 -1.77
C ALA A 407 10.38 22.01 -3.28
N SER A 408 11.43 22.43 -3.97
CA SER A 408 11.64 22.05 -5.36
C SER A 408 11.91 20.55 -5.45
N ALA A 409 11.51 19.91 -6.56
CA ALA A 409 11.84 18.51 -6.79
C ALA A 409 13.37 18.31 -6.79
N PRO A 410 13.88 17.16 -6.32
CA PRO A 410 15.29 16.81 -6.47
C PRO A 410 15.69 16.78 -7.95
N LEU A 411 16.96 16.93 -8.26
CA LEU A 411 17.44 16.75 -9.63
C LEU A 411 17.57 15.25 -9.98
N THR A 412 17.52 14.96 -11.29
CA THR A 412 17.72 13.62 -11.83
C THR A 412 19.06 13.06 -11.39
N PRO A 413 19.15 11.80 -10.91
CA PRO A 413 20.41 11.15 -10.59
C PRO A 413 21.38 11.15 -11.76
N VAL A 414 22.67 11.14 -11.48
CA VAL A 414 23.74 11.11 -12.51
C VAL A 414 24.59 9.84 -12.37
N GLY A 415 25.32 9.48 -13.44
CA GLY A 415 26.22 8.34 -13.43
C GLY A 415 25.50 7.00 -13.26
N PHE A 416 24.27 6.88 -13.71
CA PHE A 416 23.50 5.63 -13.65
C PHE A 416 24.19 4.56 -14.48
N SER A 417 24.56 3.44 -13.85
CA SER A 417 25.34 2.36 -14.45
C SER A 417 24.93 1.01 -13.88
N ALA A 418 25.24 -0.07 -14.61
CA ALA A 418 25.01 -1.44 -14.22
C ALA A 418 26.29 -2.27 -14.27
N THR A 419 26.44 -3.16 -13.31
CA THR A 419 27.42 -4.26 -13.34
C THR A 419 26.65 -5.56 -13.30
N VAL A 420 26.92 -6.45 -14.26
CA VAL A 420 26.28 -7.76 -14.35
C VAL A 420 27.34 -8.85 -14.12
N THR A 421 27.08 -9.72 -13.15
CA THR A 421 27.94 -10.87 -12.84
C THR A 421 27.05 -12.12 -12.80
N GLY A 422 27.12 -12.92 -13.88
CA GLY A 422 26.18 -14.03 -14.06
C GLY A 422 24.74 -13.54 -14.15
N HIS A 423 23.93 -13.92 -13.19
CA HIS A 423 22.52 -13.51 -13.05
C HIS A 423 22.31 -12.41 -11.99
N THR A 424 23.37 -11.88 -11.41
CA THR A 424 23.28 -10.77 -10.45
C THR A 424 23.51 -9.44 -11.15
N VAL A 425 22.55 -8.53 -11.01
CA VAL A 425 22.60 -7.17 -11.55
C VAL A 425 22.75 -6.18 -10.39
N SER A 426 23.83 -5.41 -10.41
CA SER A 426 24.04 -4.30 -9.46
C SER A 426 23.94 -2.98 -10.21
N LEU A 427 22.97 -2.14 -9.81
CA LEU A 427 22.77 -0.79 -10.32
C LEU A 427 23.36 0.23 -9.35
N THR A 428 24.05 1.24 -9.88
CA THR A 428 24.65 2.32 -9.07
C THR A 428 24.46 3.67 -9.76
N TRP A 429 24.36 4.72 -8.96
CA TRP A 429 24.23 6.10 -9.43
C TRP A 429 24.77 7.08 -8.38
N GLN A 430 24.68 8.35 -8.65
CA GLN A 430 25.02 9.42 -7.71
C GLN A 430 23.86 10.41 -7.61
N ALA A 431 23.66 10.99 -6.44
CA ALA A 431 22.76 12.11 -6.28
C ALA A 431 23.28 13.34 -7.05
N SER A 432 22.41 14.04 -7.75
CA SER A 432 22.77 15.33 -8.32
C SER A 432 22.89 16.39 -7.23
N ALA A 433 23.86 17.28 -7.37
CA ALA A 433 23.96 18.45 -6.50
C ALA A 433 22.90 19.50 -6.90
N GLY A 434 22.15 20.02 -5.92
CA GLY A 434 21.09 21.02 -6.13
C GLY A 434 19.69 20.39 -6.25
N GLY A 435 18.70 21.23 -6.52
CA GLY A 435 17.28 20.86 -6.42
C GLY A 435 16.82 20.76 -4.97
N GLY A 436 15.62 20.19 -4.77
CA GLY A 436 15.06 19.94 -3.45
C GLY A 436 15.68 18.74 -2.75
N PRO A 437 15.41 18.57 -1.45
CA PRO A 437 15.94 17.46 -0.67
C PRO A 437 15.41 16.11 -1.20
N MET A 438 16.34 15.18 -1.40
CA MET A 438 16.04 13.82 -1.83
C MET A 438 15.71 12.95 -0.62
N GLN A 439 14.65 12.15 -0.71
CA GLN A 439 14.21 11.21 0.31
C GLN A 439 14.53 9.76 -0.07
N LEU A 440 14.26 9.40 -1.33
CA LEU A 440 14.54 8.07 -1.86
C LEU A 440 14.73 8.11 -3.39
N TYR A 441 15.18 6.99 -3.92
CA TYR A 441 15.24 6.73 -5.35
C TYR A 441 14.16 5.71 -5.72
N VAL A 442 13.64 5.86 -6.94
CA VAL A 442 12.76 4.88 -7.57
C VAL A 442 13.46 4.35 -8.81
N VAL A 443 13.71 3.04 -8.84
CA VAL A 443 14.24 2.33 -10.00
C VAL A 443 13.07 1.68 -10.72
N GLU A 444 12.93 1.99 -11.99
CA GLU A 444 11.94 1.43 -12.90
C GLU A 444 12.65 0.54 -13.90
N ALA A 445 12.08 -0.60 -14.26
CA ALA A 445 12.62 -1.51 -15.24
C ALA A 445 11.53 -2.15 -16.11
N GLY A 446 11.89 -2.51 -17.34
CA GLY A 446 11.00 -3.17 -18.27
C GLY A 446 11.78 -3.93 -19.35
N THR A 447 11.05 -4.64 -20.20
CA THR A 447 11.59 -5.44 -21.33
C THR A 447 11.68 -4.65 -22.64
N ALA A 448 11.16 -3.41 -22.64
CA ALA A 448 11.22 -2.48 -23.78
C ALA A 448 11.68 -1.08 -23.32
N PRO A 449 12.21 -0.25 -24.22
CA PRO A 449 12.57 1.14 -23.90
C PRO A 449 11.36 1.89 -23.33
N GLY A 450 11.56 2.59 -22.20
CA GLY A 450 10.50 3.29 -21.47
C GLY A 450 9.52 2.39 -20.72
N GLY A 451 9.68 1.07 -20.79
CA GLY A 451 8.82 0.09 -20.13
C GLY A 451 8.91 0.16 -18.62
N THR A 452 7.79 -0.19 -17.96
CA THR A 452 7.64 -0.31 -16.50
C THR A 452 6.90 -1.60 -16.17
N ASP A 453 7.31 -2.69 -16.83
CA ASP A 453 6.63 -3.99 -16.72
C ASP A 453 6.80 -4.59 -15.33
N TRP A 454 7.81 -4.13 -14.61
CA TRP A 454 8.11 -4.57 -13.26
C TRP A 454 7.65 -3.51 -12.25
N GLU A 455 7.26 -3.96 -11.07
CA GLU A 455 6.98 -3.07 -9.94
C GLU A 455 8.20 -2.19 -9.65
N PRO A 456 8.03 -0.87 -9.50
CA PRO A 456 9.14 0.01 -9.19
C PRO A 456 9.81 -0.35 -7.86
N PHE A 457 11.12 -0.37 -7.83
CA PHE A 457 11.90 -0.61 -6.62
C PHE A 457 12.30 0.70 -5.96
N THR A 458 12.21 0.77 -4.65
CA THR A 458 12.59 1.96 -3.87
C THR A 458 13.81 1.68 -3.01
N THR A 459 14.72 2.66 -2.90
CA THR A 459 15.90 2.60 -2.03
C THR A 459 16.31 3.99 -1.57
N THR A 460 16.88 4.10 -0.38
CA THR A 460 17.50 5.34 0.13
C THR A 460 18.99 5.43 -0.17
N THR A 461 19.60 4.32 -0.60
CA THR A 461 21.01 4.28 -1.01
C THR A 461 21.14 4.48 -2.53
N PRO A 462 22.25 5.06 -3.04
CA PRO A 462 22.44 5.25 -4.46
C PRO A 462 22.90 3.97 -5.16
N SER A 463 22.39 2.83 -4.74
CA SER A 463 22.65 1.51 -5.32
C SER A 463 21.55 0.52 -4.97
N ILE A 464 21.38 -0.50 -5.80
CA ILE A 464 20.50 -1.64 -5.55
C ILE A 464 21.05 -2.87 -6.27
N THR A 465 20.92 -4.05 -5.69
CA THR A 465 21.37 -5.31 -6.30
C THR A 465 20.20 -6.28 -6.37
N PHE A 466 20.04 -6.89 -7.54
CA PHE A 466 19.05 -7.90 -7.85
C PHE A 466 19.78 -9.24 -8.10
N PRO A 467 19.66 -10.23 -7.23
CA PRO A 467 20.11 -11.59 -7.49
C PRO A 467 19.14 -12.30 -8.44
N ASP A 468 19.61 -13.34 -9.09
CA ASP A 468 18.83 -14.31 -9.87
C ASP A 468 17.92 -13.69 -10.96
N VAL A 469 18.39 -12.60 -11.60
CA VAL A 469 17.68 -11.99 -12.72
C VAL A 469 17.73 -12.94 -13.92
N LEU A 470 16.59 -13.21 -14.52
CA LEU A 470 16.51 -14.08 -15.70
C LEU A 470 17.36 -13.53 -16.85
N GLY A 471 17.93 -14.42 -17.67
CA GLY A 471 18.67 -14.04 -18.87
C GLY A 471 17.79 -13.26 -19.83
N GLY A 472 18.26 -12.10 -20.29
CA GLY A 472 17.50 -11.24 -21.18
C GLY A 472 18.06 -9.83 -21.30
N ARG A 473 17.38 -9.01 -22.10
CA ARG A 473 17.66 -7.57 -22.23
C ARG A 473 16.60 -6.78 -21.49
N TYR A 474 17.06 -5.88 -20.62
CA TYR A 474 16.23 -5.02 -19.80
C TYR A 474 16.58 -3.56 -20.01
N TYR A 475 15.62 -2.69 -19.74
CA TYR A 475 15.76 -1.24 -19.79
C TYR A 475 15.46 -0.71 -18.40
N ALA A 476 16.46 -0.14 -17.75
CA ALA A 476 16.33 0.38 -16.41
C ALA A 476 16.56 1.89 -16.38
N ARG A 477 15.87 2.59 -15.48
CA ARG A 477 16.06 4.01 -15.22
C ARG A 477 15.82 4.31 -13.75
N VAL A 478 16.37 5.41 -13.26
CA VAL A 478 16.23 5.83 -11.87
C VAL A 478 15.81 7.29 -11.79
N ARG A 479 14.97 7.62 -10.82
CA ARG A 479 14.61 8.99 -10.48
C ARG A 479 14.79 9.23 -8.98
N SER A 480 15.09 10.49 -8.62
CA SER A 480 15.06 10.95 -7.24
C SER A 480 13.64 11.36 -6.87
N VAL A 481 13.22 11.06 -5.64
CA VAL A 481 11.94 11.49 -5.07
C VAL A 481 12.22 12.26 -3.79
N GLY A 482 11.57 13.38 -3.62
CA GLY A 482 11.65 14.21 -2.44
C GLY A 482 10.32 14.90 -2.14
N SER A 483 10.29 15.75 -1.13
CA SER A 483 9.11 16.50 -0.72
C SER A 483 8.53 17.35 -1.84
N GLY A 484 9.39 17.93 -2.71
CA GLY A 484 8.97 18.72 -3.86
C GLY A 484 8.54 17.91 -5.08
N GLY A 485 8.40 16.58 -4.97
CA GLY A 485 8.01 15.71 -6.06
C GLY A 485 9.14 14.82 -6.56
N SER A 486 8.93 14.23 -7.75
CA SER A 486 9.92 13.34 -8.40
C SER A 486 10.70 14.11 -9.47
N SER A 487 11.98 13.80 -9.58
CA SER A 487 12.77 14.25 -10.75
C SER A 487 12.27 13.59 -12.04
N PRO A 488 12.61 14.11 -13.22
CA PRO A 488 12.62 13.29 -14.42
C PRO A 488 13.49 12.03 -14.21
N PRO A 489 13.18 10.89 -14.86
CA PRO A 489 14.05 9.72 -14.80
C PRO A 489 15.35 9.96 -15.58
N THR A 490 16.36 9.16 -15.29
CA THR A 490 17.53 9.04 -16.18
C THR A 490 17.10 8.51 -17.56
N PRO A 491 17.90 8.66 -18.60
CA PRO A 491 17.76 7.87 -19.81
C PRO A 491 17.79 6.38 -19.50
N ASP A 492 17.11 5.58 -20.32
CA ASP A 492 17.14 4.13 -20.18
C ASP A 492 18.57 3.58 -20.30
N LEU A 493 18.96 2.79 -19.32
CA LEU A 493 20.18 2.00 -19.33
C LEU A 493 19.84 0.60 -19.82
N VAL A 494 20.51 0.16 -20.88
CA VAL A 494 20.37 -1.21 -21.37
C VAL A 494 21.18 -2.14 -20.46
N VAL A 495 20.52 -3.15 -19.89
CA VAL A 495 21.13 -4.17 -19.04
C VAL A 495 20.94 -5.53 -19.71
N GLU A 496 22.03 -6.18 -20.08
CA GLU A 496 22.03 -7.52 -20.66
C GLU A 496 22.47 -8.52 -19.59
N VAL A 497 21.58 -9.46 -19.25
CA VAL A 497 21.81 -10.48 -18.22
C VAL A 497 21.97 -11.83 -18.88
N GLY A 498 23.11 -12.48 -18.67
CA GLY A 498 23.45 -13.75 -19.29
C GLY A 498 23.61 -13.65 -20.81
N ALA A 499 23.95 -14.73 -21.46
CA ALA A 499 23.76 -14.81 -22.90
C ALA A 499 22.26 -14.73 -23.18
N LEU A 500 21.86 -13.91 -24.17
CA LEU A 500 20.48 -13.91 -24.66
C LEU A 500 20.10 -15.35 -24.97
N CYS A 501 19.23 -15.93 -24.15
CA CYS A 501 18.90 -17.33 -24.29
C CYS A 501 17.83 -17.46 -25.38
N ASN A 502 18.27 -17.76 -26.59
CA ASN A 502 17.38 -18.03 -27.71
C ASN A 502 17.07 -19.53 -27.76
N VAL A 503 15.81 -19.88 -27.53
CA VAL A 503 15.34 -21.24 -27.81
C VAL A 503 15.39 -21.51 -29.32
N PRO A 504 15.58 -22.77 -29.76
CA PRO A 504 15.51 -23.09 -31.17
C PRO A 504 14.20 -22.69 -31.82
N GLY A 505 14.24 -22.25 -33.05
CA GLY A 505 13.03 -22.03 -33.84
C GLY A 505 12.26 -23.34 -34.09
N PRO A 506 11.06 -23.31 -34.71
CA PRO A 506 10.33 -24.53 -35.02
C PRO A 506 11.10 -25.40 -36.02
N ALA A 507 11.33 -26.67 -35.67
CA ALA A 507 11.91 -27.65 -36.55
C ALA A 507 10.95 -27.97 -37.73
N MET A 508 11.44 -28.66 -38.74
CA MET A 508 10.58 -29.24 -39.81
C MET A 508 10.66 -30.76 -39.72
N VAL A 509 9.51 -31.43 -39.82
CA VAL A 509 9.44 -32.88 -39.81
C VAL A 509 8.95 -33.45 -41.12
N SER A 510 9.53 -34.55 -41.54
CA SER A 510 9.13 -35.33 -42.72
C SER A 510 9.13 -36.83 -42.41
N ALA A 511 8.41 -37.64 -43.19
CA ALA A 511 8.41 -39.08 -43.03
C ALA A 511 8.35 -39.82 -44.38
N THR A 512 8.97 -41.02 -44.39
CA THR A 512 8.73 -42.04 -45.40
C THR A 512 8.21 -43.29 -44.69
N VAL A 513 7.21 -43.95 -45.28
CA VAL A 513 6.53 -45.12 -44.69
C VAL A 513 6.75 -46.36 -45.50
N GLY A 514 6.83 -47.49 -44.84
CA GLY A 514 6.86 -48.83 -45.41
C GLY A 514 6.07 -49.80 -44.56
N PRO A 515 5.81 -51.05 -45.03
CA PRO A 515 5.05 -52.01 -44.26
C PRO A 515 5.63 -52.20 -42.83
N GLY A 516 4.82 -51.92 -41.82
CA GLY A 516 5.22 -52.08 -40.42
C GLY A 516 6.28 -51.16 -39.88
N ARG A 517 6.65 -50.08 -40.57
CA ARG A 517 7.67 -49.13 -40.14
C ARG A 517 7.49 -47.72 -40.72
N ALA A 518 7.97 -46.73 -39.99
CA ALA A 518 8.07 -45.34 -40.44
C ALA A 518 9.50 -44.83 -40.23
N THR A 519 10.08 -44.15 -41.23
CA THR A 519 11.32 -43.41 -41.10
C THR A 519 10.99 -41.95 -41.03
N LEU A 520 11.30 -41.35 -39.88
CA LEU A 520 11.09 -39.93 -39.59
C LEU A 520 12.41 -39.18 -39.79
N ALA A 521 12.37 -37.98 -40.29
CA ALA A 521 13.48 -37.05 -40.35
C ALA A 521 13.01 -35.65 -39.90
N TRP A 522 13.87 -34.95 -39.19
CA TRP A 522 13.60 -33.56 -38.75
C TRP A 522 14.87 -32.72 -38.96
N PHE A 523 14.64 -31.45 -39.22
CA PHE A 523 15.71 -30.51 -39.56
C PHE A 523 15.77 -29.39 -38.56
N ALA A 524 17.01 -28.95 -38.23
CA ALA A 524 17.24 -27.79 -37.40
C ALA A 524 16.64 -26.52 -38.04
N PRO A 525 15.97 -25.65 -37.26
CA PRO A 525 15.56 -24.35 -37.76
C PRO A 525 16.77 -23.46 -38.02
N PRO A 526 16.70 -22.56 -39.01
CA PRO A 526 17.80 -21.60 -39.21
C PRO A 526 17.89 -20.64 -38.00
N GLY A 527 19.14 -20.41 -37.52
CA GLY A 527 19.45 -19.32 -36.59
C GLY A 527 19.77 -19.66 -35.14
N THR A 528 19.46 -20.87 -34.66
CA THR A 528 19.88 -21.35 -33.32
C THR A 528 20.06 -22.85 -33.33
N ASP A 529 21.25 -23.32 -32.98
CA ASP A 529 21.58 -24.75 -33.00
C ASP A 529 20.94 -25.45 -31.79
N PRO A 530 20.04 -26.43 -32.02
CA PRO A 530 19.57 -27.29 -30.95
C PRO A 530 20.70 -28.23 -30.49
N THR A 531 20.81 -28.44 -29.19
CA THR A 531 21.71 -29.44 -28.61
C THR A 531 21.05 -30.82 -28.50
N SER A 532 19.74 -30.89 -28.63
CA SER A 532 18.95 -32.12 -28.68
C SER A 532 17.60 -31.89 -29.34
N TYR A 533 16.86 -32.97 -29.60
CA TYR A 533 15.52 -32.93 -30.14
C TYR A 533 14.54 -33.76 -29.31
N GLU A 534 13.30 -33.36 -29.32
CA GLU A 534 12.13 -34.11 -28.81
C GLU A 534 11.12 -34.37 -29.94
N VAL A 535 10.62 -35.60 -30.02
CA VAL A 535 9.59 -36.00 -30.98
C VAL A 535 8.33 -36.43 -30.25
N GLY A 536 7.23 -35.73 -30.49
CA GLY A 536 5.90 -36.04 -29.98
C GLY A 536 5.10 -36.87 -30.97
N LEU A 537 4.45 -37.93 -30.49
CA LEU A 537 3.58 -38.83 -31.27
C LEU A 537 2.16 -38.79 -30.71
N GLY A 538 1.17 -38.67 -31.59
CA GLY A 538 -0.24 -38.70 -31.25
C GLY A 538 -1.05 -39.67 -32.12
N SER A 539 -2.14 -40.19 -31.59
CA SER A 539 -3.14 -41.01 -32.32
C SER A 539 -4.15 -40.16 -33.10
N VAL A 540 -4.33 -38.89 -32.68
CA VAL A 540 -5.19 -37.91 -33.31
C VAL A 540 -4.45 -36.57 -33.49
N SER A 541 -4.93 -35.77 -34.44
CA SER A 541 -4.36 -34.43 -34.68
C SER A 541 -4.38 -33.59 -33.39
N GLY A 542 -3.26 -32.95 -33.09
CA GLY A 542 -3.09 -32.13 -31.90
C GLY A 542 -2.63 -32.86 -30.62
N ALA A 543 -2.79 -34.17 -30.55
CA ALA A 543 -2.43 -34.97 -29.38
C ALA A 543 -0.95 -35.41 -29.40
N VAL A 544 -0.44 -35.74 -28.21
CA VAL A 544 0.84 -36.43 -27.93
C VAL A 544 0.63 -37.62 -26.99
N ASP A 545 -0.54 -38.24 -27.10
CA ASP A 545 -1.03 -39.33 -26.25
C ASP A 545 -0.24 -40.64 -26.39
N LEU A 546 0.54 -40.79 -27.47
CA LEU A 546 1.45 -41.92 -27.65
C LEU A 546 2.85 -41.66 -27.06
N GLY A 547 3.12 -40.45 -26.61
CA GLY A 547 4.32 -40.06 -25.87
C GLY A 547 5.15 -38.97 -26.54
N THR A 548 6.06 -38.39 -25.73
CA THR A 548 7.13 -37.49 -26.19
C THR A 548 8.47 -38.14 -25.88
N PHE A 549 9.34 -38.21 -26.90
CA PHE A 549 10.59 -38.94 -26.86
C PHE A 549 11.77 -37.99 -27.05
N ALA A 550 12.66 -37.93 -26.06
CA ALA A 550 13.94 -37.25 -26.20
C ALA A 550 14.89 -38.13 -27.08
N VAL A 551 15.30 -37.60 -28.20
CA VAL A 551 16.06 -38.33 -29.21
C VAL A 551 17.52 -37.86 -29.32
N GLY A 552 17.99 -37.05 -28.38
CA GLY A 552 19.34 -36.51 -28.35
C GLY A 552 19.64 -35.69 -29.59
N THR A 553 20.83 -35.85 -30.16
CA THR A 553 21.29 -35.12 -31.37
C THR A 553 20.84 -35.75 -32.70
N LEU A 554 20.06 -36.84 -32.64
CA LEU A 554 19.57 -37.49 -33.85
C LEU A 554 18.64 -36.56 -34.66
N THR A 555 18.82 -36.55 -35.97
CA THR A 555 17.99 -35.81 -36.92
C THR A 555 17.02 -36.70 -37.71
N GLY A 556 16.91 -37.95 -37.31
CA GLY A 556 15.98 -38.91 -37.87
C GLY A 556 16.06 -40.25 -37.15
N ALA A 557 14.99 -41.03 -37.27
CA ALA A 557 14.87 -42.38 -36.75
C ALA A 557 13.96 -43.25 -37.58
N THR A 558 14.29 -44.55 -37.72
CA THR A 558 13.34 -45.55 -38.25
C THR A 558 12.76 -46.32 -37.09
N VAL A 559 11.43 -46.28 -36.97
CA VAL A 559 10.69 -46.91 -35.88
C VAL A 559 9.74 -47.96 -36.40
N PRO A 560 9.62 -49.13 -35.73
CA PRO A 560 8.53 -50.07 -35.99
C PRO A 560 7.21 -49.34 -35.69
N ALA A 561 6.25 -49.44 -36.60
CA ALA A 561 4.93 -48.85 -36.42
C ALA A 561 3.85 -49.81 -36.96
N PRO A 562 2.93 -50.28 -36.13
CA PRO A 562 1.78 -51.05 -36.60
C PRO A 562 0.98 -50.27 -37.67
N PRO A 563 0.24 -51.00 -38.56
CA PRO A 563 -0.67 -50.33 -39.50
C PRO A 563 -1.61 -49.38 -38.74
N GLY A 564 -1.66 -48.15 -39.22
CA GLY A 564 -2.47 -47.13 -38.54
C GLY A 564 -2.10 -45.70 -38.94
N GLN A 565 -2.77 -44.75 -38.33
CA GLN A 565 -2.55 -43.31 -38.53
C GLN A 565 -1.91 -42.71 -37.30
N TYR A 566 -0.84 -41.93 -37.51
CA TYR A 566 -0.07 -41.26 -36.48
C TYR A 566 0.14 -39.80 -36.82
N PHE A 567 0.22 -38.97 -35.77
CA PHE A 567 0.52 -37.54 -35.91
C PHE A 567 1.87 -37.26 -35.23
N VAL A 568 2.81 -36.71 -35.97
CA VAL A 568 4.20 -36.54 -35.55
C VAL A 568 4.55 -35.07 -35.54
N ARG A 569 5.23 -34.64 -34.48
CA ARG A 569 5.82 -33.30 -34.32
C ARG A 569 7.20 -33.42 -33.76
N ALA A 570 8.10 -32.48 -34.08
CA ALA A 570 9.41 -32.39 -33.49
C ALA A 570 9.69 -30.98 -33.00
N ARG A 571 10.55 -30.86 -31.99
CA ARG A 571 11.10 -29.56 -31.54
C ARG A 571 12.57 -29.71 -31.19
N GLY A 572 13.35 -28.67 -31.46
CA GLY A 572 14.70 -28.56 -30.96
C GLY A 572 14.72 -28.12 -29.50
N VAL A 573 15.72 -28.58 -28.76
CA VAL A 573 15.95 -28.18 -27.35
C VAL A 573 17.41 -27.76 -27.24
N ASN A 574 17.70 -26.66 -26.57
CA ASN A 574 19.03 -26.23 -26.17
C ASN A 574 19.07 -25.86 -24.68
N ALA A 575 20.17 -25.30 -24.19
CA ALA A 575 20.30 -24.88 -22.80
C ALA A 575 19.25 -23.83 -22.36
N CYS A 576 18.63 -23.14 -23.32
CA CYS A 576 17.58 -22.15 -23.08
C CYS A 576 16.19 -22.76 -22.94
N GLY A 577 16.05 -24.03 -23.25
CA GLY A 577 14.77 -24.74 -23.20
C GLY A 577 14.30 -25.26 -24.58
N PRO A 578 13.08 -25.83 -24.59
CA PRO A 578 12.47 -26.34 -25.82
C PRO A 578 12.01 -25.19 -26.72
N GLY A 579 12.32 -25.32 -28.00
CA GLY A 579 11.89 -24.42 -29.06
C GLY A 579 10.47 -24.60 -29.52
N GLY A 580 10.11 -23.85 -30.56
CA GLY A 580 8.81 -23.97 -31.23
C GLY A 580 8.60 -25.38 -31.82
N VAL A 581 7.37 -25.86 -31.75
CA VAL A 581 6.97 -27.15 -32.31
C VAL A 581 6.92 -27.06 -33.84
N SER A 582 7.34 -28.12 -34.53
CA SER A 582 7.29 -28.24 -36.00
C SER A 582 5.86 -28.19 -36.57
N ASN A 583 5.76 -28.19 -37.90
CA ASN A 583 4.54 -28.63 -38.58
C ASN A 583 4.13 -30.01 -38.06
N GLU A 584 2.83 -30.25 -37.94
CA GLU A 584 2.31 -31.59 -37.66
C GLU A 584 2.31 -32.41 -38.95
N LEU A 585 2.90 -33.60 -38.89
CA LEU A 585 2.93 -34.53 -40.02
C LEU A 585 1.99 -35.71 -39.73
N ARG A 586 1.02 -35.91 -40.60
CA ARG A 586 0.18 -37.11 -40.60
C ARG A 586 0.92 -38.23 -41.29
N VAL A 587 1.17 -39.32 -40.59
CA VAL A 587 1.86 -40.53 -41.09
C VAL A 587 0.86 -41.69 -41.13
N VAL A 588 0.66 -42.29 -42.27
CA VAL A 588 -0.23 -43.46 -42.44
C VAL A 588 0.65 -44.66 -42.79
N VAL A 589 0.75 -45.61 -41.89
CA VAL A 589 1.50 -46.86 -42.08
C VAL A 589 0.55 -47.92 -42.64
N PRO A 590 0.87 -48.51 -43.79
CA PRO A 590 0.01 -49.48 -44.41
C PRO A 590 0.00 -50.85 -43.69
#